data_181d138fd468c9b4c4c0b5c8ca99a253
#
_entry.id   181d138fd468c9b4c4c0b5c8ca99a253
#
_cell.length_a   1.000
_cell.length_b   1.000
_cell.length_c   1.000
_cell.angle_alpha   90.00
_cell.angle_beta   90.00
_cell.angle_gamma   90.00
#
_symmetry.space_group_name_H-M   'P 1'
#
loop_
_entity.id
_entity.type
_entity.pdbx_description
1 polymer ?
#
loop_
_entity_poly.entity_id
_entity_poly.type
_entity_poly.pdbx_seq_one_letter_code
_entity_poly.pdbx_strand_id
1 'polypeptide(L)'
;EIRDRVWQLAEPMCDGEGLELVQVEYRRETGGRILRVYIDKTGGVQLDECAVVSRQLGDLLDVYLDGIGPYNLEVSSPGSDRPLGRASDFERFKGCEAKIRTHRLLDGQKNFTGTLMGMSQELVRLKMDNKVIAIPFAEIQKARLINFSGEYPCL
;
A
#
# COMPACT_ATOMS: atom_id res chain seq x y z
N GLU A 1 -16.56 -7.47 -3.55
CA GLU A 1 -15.87 -6.93 -2.39
C GLU A 1 -15.70 -5.43 -2.52
N ILE A 2 -16.02 -4.68 -1.47
CA ILE A 2 -16.02 -3.21 -1.54
C ILE A 2 -14.63 -2.66 -1.86
N ARG A 3 -13.60 -3.16 -1.18
CA ARG A 3 -12.23 -2.68 -1.43
C ARG A 3 -11.81 -2.89 -2.88
N ASP A 4 -12.13 -4.03 -3.44
CA ASP A 4 -11.78 -4.33 -4.83
C ASP A 4 -12.51 -3.42 -5.80
N ARG A 5 -13.78 -3.16 -5.54
CA ARG A 5 -14.57 -2.26 -6.39
C ARG A 5 -14.03 -0.83 -6.32
N VAL A 6 -13.70 -0.37 -5.12
CA VAL A 6 -13.12 0.96 -4.94
C VAL A 6 -11.77 1.05 -5.66
N TRP A 7 -10.95 0.01 -5.54
CA TRP A 7 -9.66 -0.03 -6.22
C TRP A 7 -9.85 0.10 -7.73
N GLN A 8 -10.76 -0.67 -8.30
CA GLN A 8 -11.00 -0.63 -9.74
C GLN A 8 -11.48 0.73 -10.22
N LEU A 9 -12.22 1.46 -9.39
CA LEU A 9 -12.68 2.80 -9.73
C LEU A 9 -11.60 3.85 -9.52
N ALA A 10 -10.83 3.72 -8.45
CA ALA A 10 -9.87 4.75 -8.05
C ALA A 10 -8.56 4.69 -8.85
N GLU A 11 -8.11 3.51 -9.25
CA GLU A 11 -6.81 3.37 -9.89
C GLU A 11 -6.72 4.13 -11.22
N PRO A 12 -7.68 3.98 -12.15
CA PRO A 12 -7.60 4.77 -13.39
C PRO A 12 -7.67 6.27 -13.14
N MET A 13 -8.44 6.70 -12.15
CA MET A 13 -8.56 8.09 -11.81
C MET A 13 -7.23 8.65 -11.28
N CYS A 14 -6.57 7.91 -10.41
CA CYS A 14 -5.26 8.28 -9.89
C CYS A 14 -4.21 8.32 -11.00
N ASP A 15 -4.22 7.32 -11.88
CA ASP A 15 -3.30 7.27 -13.01
C ASP A 15 -3.45 8.50 -13.90
N GLY A 16 -4.69 8.93 -14.14
CA GLY A 16 -4.96 10.11 -14.94
C GLY A 16 -4.46 11.40 -14.32
N GLU A 17 -4.29 11.43 -13.00
CA GLU A 17 -3.78 12.59 -12.28
C GLU A 17 -2.29 12.50 -11.99
N GLY A 18 -1.61 11.47 -12.50
CA GLY A 18 -0.20 11.28 -12.23
C GLY A 18 0.10 10.78 -10.83
N LEU A 19 -0.87 10.15 -10.19
CA LEU A 19 -0.76 9.65 -8.83
C LEU A 19 -0.81 8.14 -8.81
N GLU A 20 -0.22 7.55 -7.78
CA GLU A 20 -0.24 6.11 -7.58
C GLU A 20 -1.23 5.77 -6.47
N LEU A 21 -2.12 4.83 -6.74
CA LEU A 21 -2.99 4.26 -5.70
C LEU A 21 -2.19 3.20 -4.95
N VAL A 22 -1.98 3.42 -3.66
CA VAL A 22 -1.12 2.56 -2.84
C VAL A 22 -1.93 1.51 -2.09
N GLN A 23 -3.04 1.91 -1.48
CA GLN A 23 -3.84 0.99 -0.67
C GLN A 23 -5.25 1.54 -0.48
N VAL A 24 -6.20 0.64 -0.34
CA VAL A 24 -7.58 0.96 0.01
C VAL A 24 -7.94 0.17 1.27
N GLU A 25 -8.45 0.86 2.27
CA GLU A 25 -8.95 0.25 3.50
C GLU A 25 -10.42 0.57 3.67
N TYR A 26 -11.21 -0.41 4.06
CA TYR A 26 -12.61 -0.19 4.38
C TYR A 26 -12.89 -0.93 5.69
N ARG A 27 -13.14 -0.17 6.75
CA ARG A 27 -13.31 -0.79 8.06
C ARG A 27 -14.17 0.08 8.97
N ARG A 28 -14.64 -0.52 10.05
CA ARG A 28 -15.40 0.20 11.07
C ARG A 28 -14.45 0.78 12.10
N GLU A 29 -14.64 2.06 12.40
CA GLU A 29 -13.92 2.75 13.46
C GLU A 29 -14.93 3.43 14.37
N THR A 30 -14.46 4.12 15.43
CA THR A 30 -15.32 4.67 16.46
C THR A 30 -16.43 5.57 15.92
N GLY A 31 -16.16 6.35 14.90
CA GLY A 31 -17.14 7.26 14.30
C GLY A 31 -17.98 6.68 13.18
N GLY A 32 -17.92 5.35 12.96
CA GLY A 32 -18.62 4.69 11.87
C GLY A 32 -17.68 4.03 10.89
N ARG A 33 -18.16 3.79 9.67
CA ARG A 33 -17.32 3.16 8.65
C ARG A 33 -16.44 4.19 7.97
N ILE A 34 -15.19 3.81 7.73
CA ILE A 34 -14.22 4.65 7.05
C ILE A 34 -13.71 3.92 5.82
N LEU A 35 -13.74 4.64 4.70
CA LEU A 35 -13.09 4.22 3.47
C LEU A 35 -11.86 5.09 3.33
N ARG A 36 -10.69 4.51 3.51
CA ARG A 36 -9.44 5.25 3.48
C ARG A 36 -8.62 4.85 2.27
N VAL A 37 -8.21 5.83 1.50
CA VAL A 37 -7.48 5.62 0.26
C VAL A 37 -6.12 6.31 0.39
N TYR A 38 -5.06 5.54 0.16
CA TYR A 38 -3.69 6.05 0.21
C TYR A 38 -3.17 6.26 -1.19
N ILE A 39 -2.70 7.46 -1.46
CA ILE A 39 -2.13 7.83 -2.75
C ILE A 39 -0.72 8.37 -2.57
N ASP A 40 0.10 8.24 -3.61
CA ASP A 40 1.48 8.69 -3.55
C ASP A 40 1.93 9.14 -4.93
N LYS A 41 3.06 9.83 -4.97
CA LYS A 41 3.78 10.14 -6.21
C LYS A 41 5.23 10.43 -5.85
N THR A 42 6.09 10.43 -6.85
CA THR A 42 7.49 10.77 -6.66
C THR A 42 7.59 12.18 -6.06
N GLY A 43 8.32 12.29 -4.95
CA GLY A 43 8.42 13.55 -4.23
C GLY A 43 7.31 13.79 -3.20
N GLY A 44 6.35 12.86 -3.10
CA GLY A 44 5.26 12.95 -2.14
C GLY A 44 4.05 13.74 -2.64
N VAL A 45 2.88 13.42 -2.09
CA VAL A 45 1.65 14.14 -2.43
C VAL A 45 1.44 15.29 -1.45
N GLN A 46 0.86 16.37 -1.98
CA GLN A 46 0.48 17.52 -1.17
C GLN A 46 -0.95 17.37 -0.66
N LEU A 47 -1.27 18.12 0.38
CA LEU A 47 -2.59 18.05 1.00
C LEU A 47 -3.70 18.46 0.03
N ASP A 48 -3.45 19.48 -0.80
CA ASP A 48 -4.44 19.90 -1.78
C ASP A 48 -4.67 18.86 -2.87
N GLU A 49 -3.66 18.07 -3.21
CA GLU A 49 -3.84 16.95 -4.14
C GLU A 49 -4.75 15.88 -3.54
N CYS A 50 -4.58 15.59 -2.26
CA CYS A 50 -5.48 14.66 -1.55
C CYS A 50 -6.92 15.17 -1.56
N ALA A 51 -7.10 16.47 -1.37
CA ALA A 51 -8.43 17.07 -1.38
C ALA A 51 -9.09 16.97 -2.75
N VAL A 52 -8.33 17.18 -3.82
CA VAL A 52 -8.87 17.03 -5.18
C VAL A 52 -9.30 15.59 -5.44
N VAL A 53 -8.44 14.64 -5.09
CA VAL A 53 -8.76 13.22 -5.27
C VAL A 53 -9.98 12.83 -4.45
N SER A 54 -10.07 13.34 -3.23
CA SER A 54 -11.21 13.04 -2.35
C SER A 54 -12.54 13.49 -3.00
N ARG A 55 -12.57 14.68 -3.58
CA ARG A 55 -13.78 15.18 -4.23
C ARG A 55 -14.13 14.36 -5.47
N GLN A 56 -13.14 14.10 -6.32
CA GLN A 56 -13.37 13.35 -7.55
C GLN A 56 -13.78 11.90 -7.25
N LEU A 57 -13.10 11.28 -6.31
CA LEU A 57 -13.42 9.89 -5.94
C LEU A 57 -14.79 9.82 -5.27
N GLY A 58 -15.11 10.80 -4.41
CA GLY A 58 -16.43 10.84 -3.79
C GLY A 58 -17.55 10.88 -4.80
N ASP A 59 -17.40 11.73 -5.82
CA ASP A 59 -18.41 11.81 -6.89
C ASP A 59 -18.52 10.48 -7.66
N LEU A 60 -17.38 9.88 -7.95
CA LEU A 60 -17.33 8.61 -8.67
C LEU A 60 -18.00 7.49 -7.88
N LEU A 61 -17.71 7.43 -6.58
CA LEU A 61 -18.30 6.42 -5.70
C LEU A 61 -19.80 6.61 -5.53
N ASP A 62 -20.28 7.85 -5.49
CA ASP A 62 -21.72 8.12 -5.41
C ASP A 62 -22.47 7.54 -6.60
N VAL A 63 -21.83 7.52 -7.77
CA VAL A 63 -22.47 6.99 -8.99
C VAL A 63 -22.36 5.47 -9.07
N TYR A 64 -21.19 4.91 -8.76
CA TYR A 64 -20.89 3.51 -9.06
C TYR A 64 -20.86 2.58 -7.85
N LEU A 65 -20.90 3.10 -6.63
CA LEU A 65 -20.82 2.30 -5.42
C LEU A 65 -21.97 2.64 -4.48
N ASP A 66 -23.17 2.26 -4.87
CA ASP A 66 -24.34 2.49 -4.01
C ASP A 66 -24.63 1.24 -3.17
N GLY A 67 -25.50 1.40 -2.18
CA GLY A 67 -25.98 0.28 -1.37
C GLY A 67 -25.05 -0.16 -0.26
N ILE A 68 -23.92 0.51 -0.03
CA ILE A 68 -23.01 0.15 1.07
C ILE A 68 -23.30 0.87 2.37
N GLY A 69 -24.26 1.80 2.34
CA GLY A 69 -24.60 2.61 3.52
C GLY A 69 -23.63 3.76 3.73
N PRO A 70 -23.78 4.49 4.83
CA PRO A 70 -22.93 5.66 5.09
C PRO A 70 -21.50 5.28 5.42
N TYR A 71 -20.57 6.11 4.97
CA TYR A 71 -19.15 5.98 5.29
C TYR A 71 -18.49 7.35 5.18
N ASN A 72 -17.32 7.47 5.79
CA ASN A 72 -16.47 8.65 5.65
C ASN A 72 -15.33 8.32 4.72
N LEU A 73 -15.14 9.14 3.70
CA LEU A 73 -14.03 8.97 2.75
C LEU A 73 -12.85 9.82 3.20
N GLU A 74 -11.70 9.17 3.34
CA GLU A 74 -10.45 9.83 3.65
C GLU A 74 -9.41 9.49 2.59
N VAL A 75 -8.71 10.50 2.11
CA VAL A 75 -7.61 10.33 1.15
C VAL A 75 -6.36 10.90 1.78
N SER A 76 -5.29 10.12 1.79
CA SER A 76 -4.08 10.48 2.53
C SER A 76 -2.84 9.94 1.83
N SER A 77 -1.69 10.48 2.20
CA SER A 77 -0.42 9.86 1.82
C SER A 77 -0.10 8.72 2.79
N PRO A 78 0.70 7.74 2.36
CA PRO A 78 1.00 6.59 3.24
C PRO A 78 1.98 6.90 4.37
N GLY A 79 2.72 8.00 4.30
CA GLY A 79 3.70 8.32 5.34
C GLY A 79 4.94 7.44 5.27
N SER A 80 5.67 7.36 6.41
CA SER A 80 6.94 6.62 6.49
C SER A 80 6.76 5.10 6.52
N ASP A 81 5.56 4.62 6.78
CA ASP A 81 5.25 3.20 6.82
C ASP A 81 4.46 2.80 5.57
N ARG A 82 4.96 3.15 4.41
CA ARG A 82 4.28 2.93 3.14
C ARG A 82 3.99 1.45 2.91
N PRO A 83 2.73 1.08 2.68
CA PRO A 83 2.40 -0.32 2.41
C PRO A 83 2.95 -0.79 1.07
N LEU A 84 3.27 -2.07 1.00
CA LEU A 84 3.71 -2.75 -0.22
C LEU A 84 2.69 -3.84 -0.53
N GLY A 85 1.99 -3.72 -1.64
CA GLY A 85 0.97 -4.71 -1.99
C GLY A 85 1.17 -5.38 -3.32
N ARG A 86 1.93 -4.78 -4.20
CA ARG A 86 2.17 -5.31 -5.55
C ARG A 86 3.52 -5.99 -5.61
N ALA A 87 3.61 -7.04 -6.43
CA ALA A 87 4.88 -7.72 -6.63
C ALA A 87 5.97 -6.74 -7.09
N SER A 88 5.61 -5.79 -7.96
CA SER A 88 6.55 -4.80 -8.49
C SER A 88 7.11 -3.88 -7.40
N ASP A 89 6.39 -3.69 -6.29
CA ASP A 89 6.86 -2.84 -5.21
C ASP A 89 8.14 -3.39 -4.57
N PHE A 90 8.26 -4.70 -4.49
CA PHE A 90 9.42 -5.32 -3.83
C PHE A 90 10.70 -5.18 -4.64
N GLU A 91 10.59 -5.04 -5.94
CA GLU A 91 11.75 -4.73 -6.79
C GLU A 91 12.00 -3.22 -6.80
N ARG A 92 10.93 -2.44 -6.90
CA ARG A 92 11.00 -0.99 -6.98
C ARG A 92 11.67 -0.38 -5.74
N PHE A 93 11.34 -0.90 -4.56
CA PHE A 93 11.88 -0.38 -3.30
C PHE A 93 13.09 -1.16 -2.79
N LYS A 94 13.79 -1.79 -3.70
CA LYS A 94 15.04 -2.48 -3.38
C LYS A 94 16.00 -1.53 -2.68
N GLY A 95 16.62 -1.99 -1.61
CA GLY A 95 17.51 -1.19 -0.79
C GLY A 95 16.83 -0.51 0.40
N CYS A 96 15.50 -0.47 0.42
CA CYS A 96 14.75 0.13 1.53
C CYS A 96 14.51 -0.90 2.62
N GLU A 97 14.40 -0.42 3.85
CA GLU A 97 14.01 -1.28 4.97
C GLU A 97 12.52 -1.59 4.92
N ALA A 98 12.18 -2.82 5.22
CA ALA A 98 10.79 -3.27 5.18
C ALA A 98 10.50 -4.24 6.30
N LYS A 99 9.22 -4.29 6.68
CA LYS A 99 8.71 -5.30 7.60
C LYS A 99 7.66 -6.12 6.85
N ILE A 100 7.84 -7.44 6.89
CA ILE A 100 6.98 -8.37 6.17
C ILE A 100 6.35 -9.34 7.17
N ARG A 101 5.03 -9.53 7.06
CA ARG A 101 4.32 -10.54 7.83
C ARG A 101 3.79 -11.60 6.89
N THR A 102 4.02 -12.87 7.23
CA THR A 102 3.57 -13.98 6.41
C THR A 102 2.31 -14.61 7.00
N HIS A 103 1.57 -15.35 6.15
CA HIS A 103 0.37 -16.08 6.59
C HIS A 103 0.72 -17.23 7.51
N ARG A 104 1.80 -17.93 7.20
CA ARG A 104 2.22 -19.10 7.97
C ARG A 104 3.65 -18.92 8.45
N LEU A 105 4.03 -19.78 9.39
CA LEU A 105 5.39 -19.76 9.92
C LEU A 105 6.40 -20.16 8.84
N LEU A 106 7.45 -19.39 8.71
CA LEU A 106 8.61 -19.73 7.89
C LEU A 106 9.82 -19.72 8.84
N ASP A 107 10.49 -20.86 8.95
CA ASP A 107 11.59 -21.03 9.90
C ASP A 107 11.19 -20.60 11.31
N GLY A 108 9.96 -20.91 11.70
CA GLY A 108 9.49 -20.64 13.05
C GLY A 108 9.00 -19.23 13.34
N GLN A 109 8.93 -18.34 12.34
CA GLN A 109 8.47 -16.99 12.58
C GLN A 109 7.58 -16.47 11.45
N LYS A 110 6.79 -15.46 11.75
CA LYS A 110 5.88 -14.82 10.79
C LYS A 110 6.26 -13.39 10.49
N ASN A 111 7.10 -12.78 11.30
CA ASN A 111 7.46 -11.37 11.14
C ASN A 111 8.95 -11.28 10.81
N PHE A 112 9.24 -10.55 9.73
CA PHE A 112 10.59 -10.41 9.21
C PHE A 112 10.88 -8.93 8.97
N THR A 113 12.01 -8.45 9.46
CA THR A 113 12.43 -7.07 9.27
C THR A 113 13.82 -7.06 8.69
N GLY A 114 14.02 -6.31 7.62
CA GLY A 114 15.32 -6.22 6.97
C GLY A 114 15.31 -5.32 5.78
N THR A 115 16.35 -5.43 4.96
CA THR A 115 16.51 -4.63 3.75
C THR A 115 16.03 -5.43 2.54
N LEU A 116 15.17 -4.82 1.73
CA LEU A 116 14.69 -5.45 0.51
C LEU A 116 15.84 -5.61 -0.47
N MET A 117 15.98 -6.82 -1.00
CA MET A 117 17.01 -7.16 -1.98
C MET A 117 16.43 -7.43 -3.36
N GLY A 118 15.16 -7.11 -3.54
CA GLY A 118 14.46 -7.30 -4.79
C GLY A 118 13.60 -8.55 -4.80
N MET A 119 12.98 -8.80 -5.93
CA MET A 119 12.10 -9.95 -6.11
C MET A 119 12.40 -10.60 -7.45
N SER A 120 12.51 -11.92 -7.45
CA SER A 120 12.65 -12.70 -8.67
C SER A 120 12.10 -14.10 -8.43
N GLN A 121 11.56 -14.72 -9.49
CA GLN A 121 11.00 -16.09 -9.41
C GLN A 121 9.94 -16.21 -8.32
N GLU A 122 9.14 -15.12 -8.14
CA GLU A 122 8.07 -15.03 -7.14
C GLU A 122 8.57 -15.14 -5.70
N LEU A 123 9.86 -14.88 -5.47
CA LEU A 123 10.46 -14.84 -4.14
C LEU A 123 10.95 -13.45 -3.85
N VAL A 124 10.50 -12.91 -2.71
CA VAL A 124 10.99 -11.64 -2.18
C VAL A 124 12.22 -11.94 -1.33
N ARG A 125 13.32 -11.26 -1.63
CA ARG A 125 14.55 -11.47 -0.87
C ARG A 125 14.74 -10.34 0.12
N LEU A 126 14.98 -10.72 1.36
CA LEU A 126 15.12 -9.78 2.47
C LEU A 126 16.42 -10.06 3.20
N LYS A 127 17.28 -9.06 3.31
CA LYS A 127 18.55 -9.20 4.03
C LYS A 127 18.33 -8.89 5.50
N MET A 128 18.58 -9.88 6.35
CA MET A 128 18.45 -9.77 7.80
C MET A 128 19.79 -10.10 8.42
N ASP A 129 20.38 -9.13 9.10
CA ASP A 129 21.69 -9.29 9.71
C ASP A 129 22.72 -9.80 8.70
N ASN A 130 23.17 -11.06 8.83
CA ASN A 130 24.20 -11.62 7.96
C ASN A 130 23.68 -12.60 6.93
N LYS A 131 22.35 -12.67 6.75
CA LYS A 131 21.80 -13.65 5.80
C LYS A 131 20.69 -13.03 4.98
N VAL A 132 20.47 -13.60 3.81
CA VAL A 132 19.36 -13.23 2.94
C VAL A 132 18.35 -14.38 2.95
N ILE A 133 17.11 -14.07 3.26
CA ILE A 133 16.03 -15.04 3.22
C ILE A 133 15.16 -14.81 2.00
N ALA A 134 14.53 -15.86 1.53
CA ALA A 134 13.60 -15.79 0.40
C ALA A 134 12.20 -16.06 0.91
N ILE A 135 11.29 -15.13 0.70
CA ILE A 135 9.91 -15.24 1.16
C ILE A 135 9.02 -15.32 -0.08
N PRO A 136 8.25 -16.42 -0.24
CA PRO A 136 7.34 -16.49 -1.38
C PRO A 136 6.33 -15.36 -1.33
N PHE A 137 6.15 -14.67 -2.44
CA PHE A 137 5.22 -13.55 -2.51
C PHE A 137 3.82 -13.99 -2.07
N ALA A 138 3.40 -15.19 -2.46
CA ALA A 138 2.07 -15.72 -2.11
C ALA A 138 1.87 -15.90 -0.61
N GLU A 139 2.95 -16.02 0.16
CA GLU A 139 2.86 -16.19 1.61
C GLU A 139 2.82 -14.86 2.36
N ILE A 140 3.01 -13.75 1.68
CA ILE A 140 3.04 -12.46 2.35
C ILE A 140 1.62 -12.02 2.65
N GLN A 141 1.32 -11.84 3.93
CA GLN A 141 0.04 -11.33 4.39
C GLN A 141 -0.01 -9.83 4.26
N LYS A 142 1.03 -9.14 4.73
CA LYS A 142 1.17 -7.70 4.54
C LYS A 142 2.64 -7.31 4.66
N ALA A 143 2.97 -6.21 4.03
CA ALA A 143 4.32 -5.68 4.04
C ALA A 143 4.27 -4.16 4.02
N ARG A 144 5.27 -3.53 4.60
CA ARG A 144 5.38 -2.07 4.59
C ARG A 144 6.84 -1.66 4.68
N LEU A 145 7.14 -0.50 4.14
CA LEU A 145 8.44 0.11 4.36
C LEU A 145 8.52 0.66 5.79
N ILE A 146 9.73 0.80 6.30
CA ILE A 146 9.98 1.34 7.64
C ILE A 146 10.85 2.57 7.48
N ASN A 147 10.48 3.66 8.15
CA ASN A 147 11.28 4.89 8.13
C ASN A 147 11.57 5.39 6.72
N PHE A 148 10.60 5.23 5.82
CA PHE A 148 10.76 5.63 4.43
C PHE A 148 10.76 7.15 4.31
N SER A 149 11.77 7.69 3.62
CA SER A 149 11.93 9.14 3.47
C SER A 149 11.06 9.73 2.36
N GLY A 150 10.46 8.89 1.54
CA GLY A 150 9.72 9.33 0.36
C GLY A 150 10.56 9.33 -0.91
N GLU A 151 11.84 9.04 -0.78
CA GLU A 151 12.75 9.03 -1.92
C GLU A 151 13.28 7.62 -2.17
N TYR A 152 13.39 7.24 -3.41
CA TYR A 152 13.97 5.96 -3.78
C TYR A 152 14.73 6.12 -5.09
N PRO A 153 15.72 5.26 -5.35
CA PRO A 153 16.10 4.09 -4.53
C PRO A 153 16.62 4.49 -3.16
N CYS A 154 16.40 3.61 -2.20
CA CYS A 154 16.97 3.79 -0.86
C CYS A 154 18.47 3.47 -0.89
N LEU A 155 19.24 4.25 -0.18
CA LEU A 155 20.68 4.10 -0.11
C LEU A 155 21.12 3.40 1.17
#